data_80e5e92047f11c7f5c38d6679088ee22
#
_entry.id   80e5e92047f11c7f5c38d6679088ee22
#
_cell.length_a   1.000
_cell.length_b   1.000
_cell.length_c   1.000
_cell.angle_alpha   90.00
_cell.angle_beta   90.00
_cell.angle_gamma   90.00
#
_symmetry.space_group_name_H-M   'P 1'
#
loop_
_entity.id
_entity.type
_entity.pdbx_description
1 polymer ?
#
loop_
_entity_poly.entity_id
_entity_poly.type
_entity_poly.pdbx_seq_one_letter_code
_entity_poly.pdbx_strand_id
1 'polypeptide(L)'
;RRATFGDRIDGYAECPVCGVGLDFELSCEALLASAVPDNATWRTIEQAGCAWDVRGPNSRDLALAAAAPDLEQARRVILSLCVREGTGASPSGHWMDELGRALAARLSELDPLAEILIDVECESCAHRWQTVFDIATFFWNEIHARSRRLLQEVDLLARTYGWTEGEILRMK
;
A
#
# COMPACT_ATOMS: atom_id res chain seq x y z
N ARG A 1 -4.85 2.04 -11.05
CA ARG A 1 -4.16 3.23 -11.55
C ARG A 1 -3.85 3.14 -13.04
N ARG A 2 -3.17 2.08 -13.49
CA ARG A 2 -2.71 1.90 -14.88
C ARG A 2 -3.81 2.14 -15.93
N ALA A 3 -5.03 1.64 -15.67
CA ALA A 3 -6.17 1.81 -16.58
C ALA A 3 -6.67 3.26 -16.72
N THR A 4 -6.41 4.12 -15.72
CA THR A 4 -6.96 5.49 -15.67
C THR A 4 -5.90 6.57 -15.88
N PHE A 5 -4.70 6.38 -15.32
CA PHE A 5 -3.62 7.37 -15.30
C PHE A 5 -2.38 6.92 -16.08
N GLY A 6 -2.40 5.71 -16.65
CA GLY A 6 -1.27 5.15 -17.38
C GLY A 6 -0.27 4.44 -16.47
N ASP A 7 0.83 4.00 -17.08
CA ASP A 7 1.84 3.17 -16.43
C ASP A 7 2.82 3.97 -15.56
N ARG A 8 3.23 5.13 -16.05
CA ARG A 8 4.26 5.98 -15.44
C ARG A 8 3.77 6.63 -14.15
N ILE A 9 4.58 6.52 -13.10
CA ILE A 9 4.39 7.16 -11.80
C ILE A 9 5.55 8.14 -11.60
N ASP A 10 5.26 9.44 -11.50
CA ASP A 10 6.25 10.45 -11.16
C ASP A 10 6.20 10.70 -9.65
N GLY A 11 7.28 10.39 -8.94
CA GLY A 11 7.42 10.56 -7.51
C GLY A 11 8.42 11.66 -7.16
N TYR A 12 8.36 12.11 -5.90
CA TYR A 12 9.25 13.12 -5.34
C TYR A 12 9.72 12.69 -3.97
N ALA A 13 11.01 12.88 -3.68
CA ALA A 13 11.58 12.65 -2.36
C ALA A 13 12.59 13.75 -2.03
N GLU A 14 12.73 14.07 -0.73
CA GLU A 14 13.73 15.01 -0.25
C GLU A 14 14.90 14.24 0.37
N CYS A 15 16.13 14.63 0.02
CA CYS A 15 17.32 14.05 0.60
C CYS A 15 17.38 14.36 2.10
N PRO A 16 17.45 13.36 3.00
CA PRO A 16 17.48 13.58 4.43
C PRO A 16 18.75 14.28 4.94
N VAL A 17 19.80 14.36 4.11
CA VAL A 17 21.09 14.96 4.48
C VAL A 17 21.22 16.39 4.01
N CYS A 18 20.89 16.69 2.75
CA CYS A 18 21.10 18.04 2.19
C CYS A 18 19.80 18.78 1.84
N GLY A 19 18.62 18.14 1.99
CA GLY A 19 17.31 18.75 1.73
C GLY A 19 17.00 18.99 0.25
N VAL A 20 17.85 18.53 -0.68
CA VAL A 20 17.59 18.66 -2.11
C VAL A 20 16.46 17.74 -2.52
N GLY A 21 15.48 18.28 -3.25
CA GLY A 21 14.39 17.54 -3.86
C GLY A 21 14.86 16.75 -5.08
N LEU A 22 14.34 15.53 -5.20
CA LEU A 22 14.67 14.58 -6.26
C LEU A 22 13.38 14.04 -6.86
N ASP A 23 13.24 14.14 -8.16
CA ASP A 23 12.16 13.48 -8.90
C ASP A 23 12.63 12.09 -9.31
N PHE A 24 11.73 11.13 -9.20
CA PHE A 24 11.97 9.75 -9.66
C PHE A 24 10.77 9.22 -10.42
N GLU A 25 11.03 8.25 -11.29
CA GLU A 25 10.02 7.60 -12.10
C GLU A 25 9.90 6.13 -11.75
N LEU A 26 8.65 5.64 -11.58
CA LEU A 26 8.33 4.24 -11.41
C LEU A 26 7.36 3.78 -12.50
N SER A 27 7.40 2.50 -12.83
CA SER A 27 6.46 1.85 -13.73
C SER A 27 5.50 0.96 -12.93
N CYS A 28 4.19 1.12 -13.14
CA CYS A 28 3.19 0.21 -12.58
C CYS A 28 3.43 -1.23 -13.05
N GLU A 29 3.88 -1.44 -14.29
CA GLU A 29 4.18 -2.76 -14.83
C GLU A 29 5.36 -3.41 -14.10
N ALA A 30 6.41 -2.65 -13.83
CA ALA A 30 7.57 -3.12 -13.07
C ALA A 30 7.18 -3.49 -11.63
N LEU A 31 6.36 -2.68 -10.97
CA LEU A 31 5.83 -2.98 -9.64
C LEU A 31 4.97 -4.24 -9.65
N LEU A 32 4.07 -4.39 -10.63
CA LEU A 32 3.20 -5.55 -10.74
C LEU A 32 3.96 -6.83 -11.08
N ALA A 33 5.13 -6.75 -11.72
CA ALA A 33 5.97 -7.92 -11.98
C ALA A 33 6.49 -8.59 -10.69
N SER A 34 6.59 -7.83 -9.59
CA SER A 34 6.94 -8.36 -8.27
C SER A 34 5.72 -8.85 -7.47
N ALA A 35 4.50 -8.63 -7.97
CA ALA A 35 3.29 -9.06 -7.27
C ALA A 35 3.21 -10.59 -7.21
N VAL A 36 2.91 -11.12 -6.03
CA VAL A 36 2.55 -12.53 -5.88
C VAL A 36 1.06 -12.65 -6.16
N PRO A 37 0.64 -13.44 -7.16
CA PRO A 37 -0.77 -13.70 -7.39
C PRO A 37 -1.36 -14.39 -6.15
N ASP A 38 -2.47 -13.84 -5.64
CA ASP A 38 -3.30 -14.47 -4.63
C ASP A 38 -2.78 -14.47 -3.18
N ASN A 39 -2.74 -13.27 -2.57
CA ASN A 39 -2.53 -13.09 -1.12
C ASN A 39 -3.72 -13.56 -0.26
N ALA A 40 -4.87 -13.86 -0.85
CA ALA A 40 -6.06 -14.29 -0.13
C ALA A 40 -6.03 -15.78 0.23
N THR A 41 -5.11 -16.56 -0.35
CA THR A 41 -5.01 -18.01 -0.10
C THR A 41 -4.28 -18.29 1.20
N TRP A 42 -4.87 -19.11 2.03
CA TRP A 42 -4.23 -19.63 3.24
C TRP A 42 -3.04 -20.49 2.88
N ARG A 43 -1.92 -20.26 3.56
CA ARG A 43 -0.67 -21.01 3.38
C ARG A 43 -0.21 -21.54 4.73
N THR A 44 0.19 -22.79 4.77
CA THR A 44 0.73 -23.39 5.99
C THR A 44 2.23 -23.03 6.13
N ILE A 45 2.59 -22.50 7.29
CA ILE A 45 3.99 -22.25 7.68
C ILE A 45 4.29 -23.04 8.95
N GLU A 46 5.53 -23.50 9.09
CA GLU A 46 6.01 -24.12 10.31
C GLU A 46 6.77 -23.10 11.15
N GLN A 47 6.36 -22.90 12.39
CA GLN A 47 7.01 -22.01 13.33
C GLN A 47 6.96 -22.58 14.74
N ALA A 48 8.09 -22.61 15.42
CA ALA A 48 8.25 -23.13 16.78
C ALA A 48 7.71 -24.58 16.97
N GLY A 49 7.85 -25.43 15.94
CA GLY A 49 7.40 -26.82 15.98
C GLY A 49 5.88 -27.01 15.79
N CYS A 50 5.16 -25.94 15.45
CA CYS A 50 3.73 -25.97 15.16
C CYS A 50 3.48 -25.52 13.72
N ALA A 51 2.47 -26.12 13.08
CA ALA A 51 1.98 -25.66 11.78
C ALA A 51 0.94 -24.56 12.00
N TRP A 52 1.04 -23.49 11.21
CA TRP A 52 0.14 -22.34 11.25
C TRP A 52 -0.36 -22.07 9.84
N ASP A 53 -1.66 -21.86 9.71
CA ASP A 53 -2.23 -21.37 8.47
C ASP A 53 -2.27 -19.84 8.51
N VAL A 54 -1.63 -19.22 7.54
CA VAL A 54 -1.50 -17.76 7.44
C VAL A 54 -1.98 -17.26 6.10
N ARG A 55 -2.52 -16.05 6.08
CA ARG A 55 -2.84 -15.30 4.85
C ARG A 55 -2.46 -13.83 4.99
N GLY A 56 -2.27 -13.14 3.91
CA GLY A 56 -2.12 -11.68 3.90
C GLY A 56 -3.38 -10.96 4.41
N PRO A 57 -3.24 -9.80 5.07
CA PRO A 57 -4.37 -8.97 5.45
C PRO A 57 -5.04 -8.36 4.21
N ASN A 58 -6.36 -8.27 4.24
CA ASN A 58 -7.14 -7.56 3.23
C ASN A 58 -7.63 -6.21 3.76
N SER A 59 -8.26 -5.39 2.90
CA SER A 59 -8.74 -4.06 3.27
C SER A 59 -9.76 -4.04 4.42
N ARG A 60 -10.53 -5.12 4.63
CA ARG A 60 -11.47 -5.23 5.77
C ARG A 60 -10.73 -5.50 7.07
N ASP A 61 -9.69 -6.34 7.03
CA ASP A 61 -8.84 -6.61 8.18
C ASP A 61 -8.13 -5.33 8.63
N LEU A 62 -7.61 -4.56 7.66
CA LEU A 62 -6.97 -3.27 7.92
C LEU A 62 -7.97 -2.23 8.49
N ALA A 63 -9.20 -2.19 7.98
CA ALA A 63 -10.24 -1.30 8.51
C ALA A 63 -10.60 -1.65 9.97
N LEU A 64 -10.66 -2.95 10.32
CA LEU A 64 -10.88 -3.40 11.69
C LEU A 64 -9.69 -3.04 12.59
N ALA A 65 -8.46 -3.23 12.11
CA ALA A 65 -7.25 -2.86 12.84
C ALA A 65 -7.14 -1.35 13.06
N ALA A 66 -7.53 -0.53 12.08
CA ALA A 66 -7.52 0.93 12.19
C ALA A 66 -8.49 1.48 13.24
N ALA A 67 -9.51 0.70 13.64
CA ALA A 67 -10.43 1.05 14.72
C ALA A 67 -9.86 0.74 16.12
N ALA A 68 -8.71 0.09 16.22
CA ALA A 68 -8.08 -0.24 17.50
C ALA A 68 -7.49 1.03 18.16
N PRO A 69 -7.48 1.10 19.50
CA PRO A 69 -7.04 2.29 20.23
C PRO A 69 -5.53 2.56 20.15
N ASP A 70 -4.74 1.53 19.89
CA ASP A 70 -3.29 1.62 19.78
C ASP A 70 -2.73 0.59 18.77
N LEU A 71 -1.46 0.78 18.39
CA LEU A 71 -0.77 -0.05 17.40
C LEU A 71 -0.64 -1.51 17.83
N GLU A 72 -0.47 -1.76 19.12
CA GLU A 72 -0.32 -3.12 19.66
C GLU A 72 -1.64 -3.90 19.52
N GLN A 73 -2.76 -3.25 19.83
CA GLN A 73 -4.08 -3.86 19.62
C GLN A 73 -4.41 -4.00 18.14
N ALA A 74 -4.08 -3.03 17.30
CA ALA A 74 -4.23 -3.14 15.84
C ALA A 74 -3.48 -4.37 15.30
N ARG A 75 -2.24 -4.57 15.75
CA ARG A 75 -1.41 -5.74 15.38
C ARG A 75 -2.06 -7.06 15.82
N ARG A 76 -2.60 -7.13 17.05
CA ARG A 76 -3.30 -8.33 17.56
C ARG A 76 -4.56 -8.62 16.74
N VAL A 77 -5.31 -7.62 16.35
CA VAL A 77 -6.48 -7.76 15.48
C VAL A 77 -6.06 -8.39 14.14
N ILE A 78 -5.03 -7.85 13.48
CA ILE A 78 -4.53 -8.42 12.21
C ILE A 78 -4.09 -9.87 12.40
N LEU A 79 -3.31 -10.17 13.42
CA LEU A 79 -2.87 -11.54 13.70
C LEU A 79 -4.04 -12.49 13.91
N SER A 80 -5.05 -12.09 14.69
CA SER A 80 -6.23 -12.92 14.94
C SER A 80 -7.07 -13.22 13.70
N LEU A 81 -7.04 -12.32 12.69
CA LEU A 81 -7.78 -12.47 11.44
C LEU A 81 -6.99 -13.20 10.35
N CYS A 82 -5.66 -13.11 10.40
CA CYS A 82 -4.77 -13.60 9.35
C CYS A 82 -4.05 -14.90 9.72
N VAL A 83 -4.20 -15.38 10.96
CA VAL A 83 -3.53 -16.59 11.46
C VAL A 83 -4.56 -17.55 12.05
N ARG A 84 -4.42 -18.81 11.71
CA ARG A 84 -5.21 -19.91 12.30
C ARG A 84 -4.25 -20.98 12.82
N GLU A 85 -4.64 -21.62 13.91
CA GLU A 85 -3.93 -22.81 14.38
C GLU A 85 -4.07 -23.92 13.35
N GLY A 86 -2.93 -24.45 12.90
CA GLY A 86 -2.87 -25.71 12.18
C GLY A 86 -2.83 -26.91 13.12
N THR A 87 -2.39 -28.05 12.65
CA THR A 87 -2.23 -29.27 13.45
C THR A 87 -0.98 -29.19 14.35
N GLY A 88 -1.16 -29.13 15.67
CA GLY A 88 -0.06 -29.12 16.65
C GLY A 88 -0.52 -28.67 18.03
N ALA A 89 0.35 -28.80 19.04
CA ALA A 89 0.07 -28.36 20.39
C ALA A 89 0.03 -26.82 20.46
N SER A 90 -1.04 -26.28 21.06
CA SER A 90 -1.18 -24.84 21.26
C SER A 90 -0.04 -24.30 22.14
N PRO A 91 0.78 -23.33 21.69
CA PRO A 91 1.84 -22.78 22.51
C PRO A 91 1.28 -21.92 23.64
N SER A 92 1.88 -22.00 24.80
CA SER A 92 1.46 -21.24 25.99
C SER A 92 1.82 -19.75 25.92
N GLY A 93 0.85 -18.89 26.14
CA GLY A 93 0.94 -17.51 26.66
C GLY A 93 1.61 -16.41 25.83
N HIS A 94 2.90 -16.46 25.54
CA HIS A 94 3.66 -15.39 24.85
C HIS A 94 3.88 -15.59 23.35
N TRP A 95 3.34 -16.64 22.80
CA TRP A 95 3.54 -17.01 21.39
C TRP A 95 3.09 -15.93 20.38
N MET A 96 2.12 -15.12 20.76
CA MET A 96 1.61 -14.05 19.87
C MET A 96 2.70 -13.02 19.50
N ASP A 97 3.61 -12.69 20.40
CA ASP A 97 4.66 -11.71 20.14
C ASP A 97 5.81 -12.31 19.31
N GLU A 98 6.17 -13.57 19.58
CA GLU A 98 7.18 -14.28 18.80
C GLU A 98 6.67 -14.66 17.41
N LEU A 99 5.46 -15.21 17.35
CA LEU A 99 4.77 -15.52 16.11
C LEU A 99 4.54 -14.25 15.29
N GLY A 100 4.11 -13.16 15.93
CA GLY A 100 3.88 -11.88 15.25
C GLY A 100 5.12 -11.33 14.55
N ARG A 101 6.32 -11.49 15.14
CA ARG A 101 7.58 -11.09 14.50
C ARG A 101 7.96 -12.02 13.35
N ALA A 102 7.83 -13.32 13.54
CA ALA A 102 8.10 -14.31 12.50
C ALA A 102 7.12 -14.17 11.33
N LEU A 103 5.84 -13.89 11.61
CA LEU A 103 4.83 -13.64 10.60
C LEU A 103 5.05 -12.32 9.85
N ALA A 104 5.48 -11.26 10.52
CA ALA A 104 5.79 -10.00 9.85
C ALA A 104 6.89 -10.20 8.79
N ALA A 105 7.94 -10.95 9.12
CA ALA A 105 8.98 -11.30 8.17
C ALA A 105 8.43 -12.13 6.99
N ARG A 106 7.57 -13.11 7.27
CA ARG A 106 6.97 -13.96 6.23
C ARG A 106 5.91 -13.22 5.39
N LEU A 107 5.17 -12.28 5.97
CA LEU A 107 4.19 -11.47 5.22
C LEU A 107 4.89 -10.58 4.19
N SER A 108 6.06 -10.03 4.51
CA SER A 108 6.87 -9.28 3.54
C SER A 108 7.36 -10.16 2.37
N GLU A 109 7.65 -11.44 2.63
CA GLU A 109 7.98 -12.40 1.57
C GLU A 109 6.75 -12.83 0.75
N LEU A 110 5.57 -12.90 1.39
CA LEU A 110 4.33 -13.31 0.74
C LEU A 110 3.68 -12.19 -0.06
N ASP A 111 3.90 -10.94 0.33
CA ASP A 111 3.39 -9.75 -0.36
C ASP A 111 4.47 -8.68 -0.49
N PRO A 112 5.33 -8.78 -1.52
CA PRO A 112 6.36 -7.77 -1.78
C PRO A 112 5.80 -6.36 -2.04
N LEU A 113 4.50 -6.24 -2.35
CA LEU A 113 3.84 -4.95 -2.56
C LEU A 113 3.20 -4.37 -1.29
N ALA A 114 3.21 -5.11 -0.16
CA ALA A 114 2.74 -4.58 1.11
C ALA A 114 3.60 -3.41 1.60
N GLU A 115 4.90 -3.43 1.30
CA GLU A 115 5.85 -2.36 1.59
C GLU A 115 6.77 -2.17 0.38
N ILE A 116 6.50 -1.12 -0.40
CA ILE A 116 7.31 -0.81 -1.58
C ILE A 116 8.44 0.11 -1.13
N LEU A 117 9.66 -0.41 -1.10
CA LEU A 117 10.88 0.36 -0.82
C LEU A 117 11.54 0.77 -2.13
N ILE A 118 11.89 2.05 -2.23
CA ILE A 118 12.60 2.62 -3.38
C ILE A 118 13.98 3.04 -2.91
N ASP A 119 15.00 2.54 -3.61
CA ASP A 119 16.37 2.98 -3.42
C ASP A 119 16.57 4.33 -4.13
N VAL A 120 16.98 5.34 -3.39
CA VAL A 120 17.21 6.70 -3.89
C VAL A 120 18.65 7.10 -3.65
N GLU A 121 19.27 7.74 -4.64
CA GLU A 121 20.59 8.34 -4.53
C GLU A 121 20.50 9.84 -4.81
N CYS A 122 21.04 10.64 -3.91
CA CYS A 122 21.08 12.09 -4.06
C CYS A 122 22.16 12.53 -5.05
N GLU A 123 21.79 13.18 -6.12
CA GLU A 123 22.74 13.71 -7.13
C GLU A 123 23.67 14.80 -6.57
N SER A 124 23.22 15.51 -5.51
CA SER A 124 23.97 16.62 -4.92
C SER A 124 25.02 16.18 -3.90
N CYS A 125 24.71 15.18 -3.03
CA CYS A 125 25.60 14.76 -1.95
C CYS A 125 25.96 13.27 -1.96
N ALA A 126 25.51 12.52 -2.98
CA ALA A 126 25.71 11.08 -3.17
C ALA A 126 25.19 10.22 -1.98
N HIS A 127 24.35 10.78 -1.12
CA HIS A 127 23.71 10.03 -0.05
C HIS A 127 22.70 9.03 -0.64
N ARG A 128 22.74 7.78 -0.12
CA ARG A 128 21.83 6.72 -0.52
C ARG A 128 20.93 6.37 0.65
N TRP A 129 19.62 6.24 0.36
CA TRP A 129 18.66 5.81 1.36
C TRP A 129 17.49 5.07 0.70
N GLN A 130 16.71 4.41 1.52
CA GLN A 130 15.45 3.82 1.10
C GLN A 130 14.29 4.68 1.57
N THR A 131 13.31 4.89 0.68
CA THR A 131 12.05 5.55 1.03
C THR A 131 10.88 4.61 0.77
N VAL A 132 9.86 4.69 1.61
CA VAL A 132 8.62 3.91 1.44
C VAL A 132 7.74 4.62 0.41
N PHE A 133 7.29 3.88 -0.59
CA PHE A 133 6.31 4.37 -1.54
C PHE A 133 4.91 3.89 -1.18
N ASP A 134 4.10 4.76 -0.58
CA ASP A 134 2.70 4.51 -0.30
C ASP A 134 1.85 4.74 -1.56
N ILE A 135 1.60 3.67 -2.30
CA ILE A 135 0.79 3.69 -3.53
C ILE A 135 -0.64 4.15 -3.27
N ALA A 136 -1.21 3.85 -2.10
CA ALA A 136 -2.59 4.21 -1.79
C ALA A 136 -2.74 5.73 -1.61
N THR A 137 -1.87 6.34 -0.79
CA THR A 137 -1.82 7.79 -0.60
C THR A 137 -1.47 8.50 -1.90
N PHE A 138 -0.49 8.00 -2.66
CA PHE A 138 -0.11 8.53 -3.96
C PHE A 138 -1.30 8.55 -4.93
N PHE A 139 -1.97 7.43 -5.11
CA PHE A 139 -3.12 7.30 -6.02
C PHE A 139 -4.29 8.18 -5.61
N TRP A 140 -4.54 8.31 -4.31
CA TRP A 140 -5.57 9.21 -3.80
C TRP A 140 -5.28 10.68 -4.12
N ASN A 141 -4.01 11.09 -4.01
CA ASN A 141 -3.58 12.44 -4.39
C ASN A 141 -3.72 12.69 -5.91
N GLU A 142 -3.42 11.71 -6.76
CA GLU A 142 -3.69 11.81 -8.20
C GLU A 142 -5.19 11.98 -8.51
N ILE A 143 -6.04 11.18 -7.88
CA ILE A 143 -7.50 11.30 -8.03
C ILE A 143 -7.96 12.70 -7.60
N HIS A 144 -7.46 13.21 -6.49
CA HIS A 144 -7.82 14.52 -5.96
C HIS A 144 -7.38 15.66 -6.89
N ALA A 145 -6.16 15.60 -7.40
CA ALA A 145 -5.65 16.58 -8.36
C ALA A 145 -6.48 16.55 -9.66
N ARG A 146 -6.80 15.36 -10.17
CA ARG A 146 -7.60 15.19 -11.38
C ARG A 146 -9.04 15.68 -11.20
N SER A 147 -9.67 15.39 -10.07
CA SER A 147 -11.04 15.83 -9.79
C SER A 147 -11.13 17.36 -9.72
N ARG A 148 -10.17 18.04 -9.10
CA ARG A 148 -10.10 19.50 -9.08
C ARG A 148 -10.01 20.08 -10.49
N ARG A 149 -9.16 19.51 -11.33
CA ARG A 149 -9.01 19.93 -12.73
C ARG A 149 -10.32 19.74 -13.52
N LEU A 150 -10.96 18.59 -13.38
CA LEU A 150 -12.24 18.31 -14.03
C LEU A 150 -13.33 19.31 -13.59
N LEU A 151 -13.41 19.64 -12.30
CA LEU A 151 -14.34 20.65 -11.81
C LEU A 151 -14.08 22.04 -12.40
N GLN A 152 -12.80 22.42 -12.57
CA GLN A 152 -12.43 23.68 -13.25
C GLN A 152 -12.82 23.66 -14.73
N GLU A 153 -12.65 22.55 -15.43
CA GLU A 153 -13.04 22.38 -16.82
C GLU A 153 -14.58 22.47 -16.96
N VAL A 154 -15.33 21.83 -16.06
CA VAL A 154 -16.80 21.92 -16.01
C VAL A 154 -17.26 23.36 -15.74
N ASP A 155 -16.68 24.05 -14.77
CA ASP A 155 -17.00 25.45 -14.44
C ASP A 155 -16.71 26.39 -15.64
N LEU A 156 -15.59 26.18 -16.31
CA LEU A 156 -15.22 26.97 -17.51
C LEU A 156 -16.24 26.75 -18.64
N LEU A 157 -16.64 25.52 -18.93
CA LEU A 157 -17.62 25.19 -19.96
C LEU A 157 -19.01 25.74 -19.59
N ALA A 158 -19.43 25.60 -18.34
CA ALA A 158 -20.69 26.12 -17.85
C ALA A 158 -20.76 27.63 -17.99
N ARG A 159 -19.71 28.36 -17.64
CA ARG A 159 -19.64 29.84 -17.77
C ARG A 159 -19.60 30.31 -19.24
N THR A 160 -18.87 29.56 -20.08
CA THR A 160 -18.65 29.97 -21.48
C THR A 160 -19.89 29.71 -22.35
N TYR A 161 -20.54 28.55 -22.17
CA TYR A 161 -21.62 28.09 -23.03
C TYR A 161 -23.00 28.08 -22.36
N GLY A 162 -23.09 28.35 -21.06
CA GLY A 162 -24.33 28.31 -20.31
C GLY A 162 -24.88 26.89 -20.10
N TRP A 163 -24.06 25.86 -20.28
CA TRP A 163 -24.47 24.48 -20.13
C TRP A 163 -24.53 24.06 -18.64
N THR A 164 -25.49 23.21 -18.33
CA THR A 164 -25.55 22.63 -17.00
C THR A 164 -24.49 21.54 -16.81
N GLU A 165 -24.08 21.29 -15.57
CA GLU A 165 -23.16 20.19 -15.23
C GLU A 165 -23.61 18.85 -15.83
N GLY A 166 -24.93 18.55 -15.74
CA GLY A 166 -25.50 17.32 -16.27
C GLY A 166 -25.41 17.21 -17.80
N GLU A 167 -25.41 18.32 -18.53
CA GLU A 167 -25.19 18.36 -20.00
C GLU A 167 -23.72 18.11 -20.30
N ILE A 168 -22.82 18.79 -19.61
CA ILE A 168 -21.37 18.65 -19.78
C ILE A 168 -20.90 17.21 -19.52
N LEU A 169 -21.34 16.62 -18.41
CA LEU A 169 -20.94 15.25 -18.03
C LEU A 169 -21.52 14.15 -18.95
N ARG A 170 -22.55 14.46 -19.76
CA ARG A 170 -23.13 13.53 -20.75
C ARG A 170 -22.47 13.61 -22.12
N MET A 171 -21.60 14.58 -22.37
CA MET A 171 -20.86 14.67 -23.62
C MET A 171 -19.85 13.50 -23.71
N LYS A 172 -19.88 12.79 -24.83
CA LYS A 172 -18.97 11.68 -25.11
C LYS A 172 -17.89 12.13 -26.08
#